data_380bec3d92ee5395031c6883702f717f
#
_entry.id   380bec3d92ee5395031c6883702f717f
#
_cell.length_a   1.000
_cell.length_b   1.000
_cell.length_c   1.000
_cell.angle_alpha   90.00
_cell.angle_beta   90.00
_cell.angle_gamma   90.00
#
_symmetry.space_group_name_H-M   'P 1'
#
loop_
_entity.id
_entity.type
_entity.pdbx_description
1 polymer ?
#
loop_
_entity_poly.entity_id
_entity_poly.type
_entity_poly.pdbx_seq_one_letter_code
_entity_poly.pdbx_strand_id
1 'polypeptide(L)'
;MTRESAGGAGPHSCTFSSAASGFTLLEVLVALAVLSFAVVVSIQAFAGGLRLLKLSGEHQEAMLIADQKAREITAPTSGGVESGTEGAYAWEREIKIVATPDLDVEGRTMKWRMWEIDVRVRWGNRRQVSVATLRTVAGDGDGDRLRPRP
;
A
#
# COMPACT_ATOMS: atom_id res chain seq x y z
N MET A 1 -5.55 80.01 -61.54
CA MET A 1 -6.07 80.25 -60.21
C MET A 1 -6.51 78.87 -59.70
N THR A 2 -5.99 78.27 -58.80
CA THR A 2 -5.25 78.37 -57.53
C THR A 2 -4.59 77.09 -57.22
N ARG A 3 -3.41 77.17 -56.68
CA ARG A 3 -2.58 76.09 -56.11
C ARG A 3 -3.29 75.43 -54.91
N GLU A 4 -3.16 74.16 -54.78
CA GLU A 4 -3.19 73.56 -53.43
C GLU A 4 -2.17 72.45 -53.26
N SER A 5 -1.44 72.60 -52.17
CA SER A 5 -0.25 71.91 -51.77
C SER A 5 -0.65 70.60 -51.10
N ALA A 6 -0.06 69.47 -51.53
CA ALA A 6 -0.24 68.19 -50.87
C ALA A 6 0.87 68.01 -49.84
N GLY A 7 0.51 67.98 -48.59
CA GLY A 7 1.38 67.70 -47.46
C GLY A 7 1.74 66.19 -47.41
N GLY A 8 3.03 65.88 -47.46
CA GLY A 8 3.55 64.54 -47.28
C GLY A 8 3.51 64.12 -45.81
N ALA A 9 2.79 63.04 -45.54
CA ALA A 9 2.88 62.31 -44.30
C ALA A 9 4.02 61.33 -44.35
N GLY A 10 5.12 61.61 -43.64
CA GLY A 10 6.23 60.70 -43.51
C GLY A 10 5.92 59.44 -42.65
N PRO A 11 6.47 58.32 -42.98
CA PRO A 11 6.27 57.11 -42.19
C PRO A 11 7.02 57.25 -40.84
N HIS A 12 6.29 57.17 -39.75
CA HIS A 12 6.86 57.07 -38.42
C HIS A 12 7.46 55.68 -38.24
N SER A 13 8.78 55.56 -38.40
CA SER A 13 9.58 54.40 -38.10
C SER A 13 9.65 54.27 -36.57
N CYS A 14 8.84 53.35 -35.97
CA CYS A 14 9.02 52.94 -34.61
C CYS A 14 10.24 52.08 -34.52
N THR A 15 11.37 52.67 -34.20
CA THR A 15 12.59 51.93 -33.82
C THR A 15 12.37 51.34 -32.42
N PHE A 16 12.03 50.05 -32.38
CA PHE A 16 12.15 49.27 -31.12
C PHE A 16 13.65 49.18 -30.82
N SER A 17 14.07 49.98 -29.89
CA SER A 17 15.42 49.89 -29.31
C SER A 17 15.38 48.66 -28.40
N SER A 18 15.83 47.49 -28.92
CA SER A 18 16.13 46.35 -28.09
C SER A 18 17.34 46.69 -27.25
N ALA A 19 17.10 47.14 -26.02
CA ALA A 19 18.13 47.19 -25.01
C ALA A 19 18.56 45.75 -24.73
N ALA A 20 19.64 45.27 -25.36
CA ALA A 20 20.34 44.06 -24.99
C ALA A 20 20.93 44.23 -23.60
N SER A 21 20.14 43.97 -22.56
CA SER A 21 20.62 43.90 -21.20
C SER A 21 21.41 42.59 -21.06
N GLY A 22 22.73 42.70 -21.06
CA GLY A 22 23.61 41.56 -20.74
C GLY A 22 23.40 41.12 -19.29
N PHE A 23 23.49 39.79 -19.06
CA PHE A 23 23.46 39.23 -17.72
C PHE A 23 24.60 39.76 -16.86
N THR A 24 24.29 40.12 -15.62
CA THR A 24 25.33 40.52 -14.68
C THR A 24 26.02 39.29 -14.10
N LEU A 25 27.29 39.39 -13.77
CA LEU A 25 28.07 38.32 -13.15
C LEU A 25 27.42 37.87 -11.82
N LEU A 26 26.86 38.81 -11.08
CA LEU A 26 26.11 38.52 -9.85
C LEU A 26 24.87 37.65 -10.10
N GLU A 27 24.12 37.92 -11.16
CA GLU A 27 22.91 37.16 -11.51
C GLU A 27 23.23 35.69 -11.84
N VAL A 28 24.34 35.48 -12.56
CA VAL A 28 24.81 34.11 -12.86
C VAL A 28 25.23 33.38 -11.57
N LEU A 29 25.93 34.08 -10.66
CA LEU A 29 26.32 33.49 -9.38
C LEU A 29 25.09 33.10 -8.53
N VAL A 30 24.10 33.99 -8.44
CA VAL A 30 22.85 33.70 -7.70
C VAL A 30 22.08 32.54 -8.36
N ALA A 31 21.98 32.52 -9.70
CA ALA A 31 21.33 31.46 -10.40
C ALA A 31 22.00 30.10 -10.17
N LEU A 32 23.34 30.05 -10.21
CA LEU A 32 24.08 28.81 -9.90
C LEU A 32 23.93 28.38 -8.44
N ALA A 33 23.88 29.31 -7.49
CA ALA A 33 23.65 29.01 -6.09
C ALA A 33 22.24 28.40 -5.88
N VAL A 34 21.20 28.99 -6.47
CA VAL A 34 19.83 28.48 -6.41
C VAL A 34 19.73 27.11 -7.08
N LEU A 35 20.35 26.94 -8.25
CA LEU A 35 20.37 25.66 -8.96
C LEU A 35 21.05 24.58 -8.14
N SER A 36 22.20 24.87 -7.53
CA SER A 36 22.92 23.93 -6.68
C SER A 36 22.06 23.47 -5.48
N PHE A 37 21.38 24.41 -4.84
CA PHE A 37 20.48 24.12 -3.74
C PHE A 37 19.29 23.25 -4.19
N ALA A 38 18.68 23.58 -5.32
CA ALA A 38 17.56 22.81 -5.88
C ALA A 38 17.97 21.36 -6.20
N VAL A 39 19.17 21.14 -6.75
CA VAL A 39 19.69 19.79 -7.04
C VAL A 39 19.87 18.99 -5.75
N VAL A 40 20.46 19.56 -4.71
CA VAL A 40 20.69 18.89 -3.42
C VAL A 40 19.34 18.47 -2.78
N VAL A 41 18.36 19.37 -2.75
CA VAL A 41 17.03 19.08 -2.20
C VAL A 41 16.33 17.98 -3.00
N SER A 42 16.44 17.99 -4.33
CA SER A 42 15.86 16.96 -5.19
C SER A 42 16.46 15.59 -4.90
N ILE A 43 17.78 15.48 -4.75
CA ILE A 43 18.44 14.20 -4.42
C ILE A 43 17.96 13.68 -3.06
N GLN A 44 17.84 14.54 -2.06
CA GLN A 44 17.34 14.15 -0.74
C GLN A 44 15.88 13.68 -0.78
N ALA A 45 15.03 14.33 -1.57
CA ALA A 45 13.64 13.92 -1.76
C ALA A 45 13.54 12.53 -2.43
N PHE A 46 14.36 12.26 -3.46
CA PHE A 46 14.42 10.93 -4.09
C PHE A 46 14.89 9.84 -3.14
N ALA A 47 15.94 10.10 -2.36
CA ALA A 47 16.45 9.14 -1.38
C ALA A 47 15.39 8.80 -0.30
N GLY A 48 14.62 9.79 0.16
CA GLY A 48 13.49 9.59 1.06
C GLY A 48 12.38 8.75 0.44
N GLY A 49 12.03 9.03 -0.81
CA GLY A 49 11.01 8.29 -1.57
C GLY A 49 11.37 6.81 -1.76
N LEU A 50 12.59 6.50 -2.14
CA LEU A 50 13.07 5.11 -2.29
C LEU A 50 13.02 4.33 -0.98
N ARG A 51 13.31 4.98 0.15
CA ARG A 51 13.21 4.35 1.46
C ARG A 51 11.75 3.99 1.81
N LEU A 52 10.80 4.86 1.49
CA LEU A 52 9.38 4.60 1.71
C LEU A 52 8.88 3.45 0.82
N LEU A 53 9.31 3.38 -0.44
CA LEU A 53 8.97 2.29 -1.35
C LEU A 53 9.45 0.94 -0.83
N LYS A 54 10.68 0.87 -0.30
CA LYS A 54 11.20 -0.36 0.31
C LYS A 54 10.35 -0.78 1.51
N LEU A 55 9.99 0.16 2.40
CA LEU A 55 9.15 -0.13 3.57
C LEU A 55 7.75 -0.64 3.16
N SER A 56 7.17 -0.04 2.12
CA SER A 56 5.88 -0.47 1.57
C SER A 56 5.96 -1.86 0.95
N GLY A 57 7.04 -2.16 0.22
CA GLY A 57 7.26 -3.48 -0.38
C GLY A 57 7.35 -4.59 0.66
N GLU A 58 8.13 -4.39 1.72
CA GLU A 58 8.25 -5.35 2.84
C GLU A 58 6.89 -5.60 3.52
N HIS A 59 6.08 -4.55 3.68
CA HIS A 59 4.74 -4.68 4.26
C HIS A 59 3.78 -5.47 3.35
N GLN A 60 3.81 -5.21 2.04
CA GLN A 60 3.01 -5.94 1.07
C GLN A 60 3.38 -7.42 1.02
N GLU A 61 4.67 -7.75 1.04
CA GLU A 61 5.15 -9.12 1.07
C GLU A 61 4.67 -9.85 2.33
N ALA A 62 4.75 -9.21 3.51
CA ALA A 62 4.23 -9.77 4.74
C ALA A 62 2.71 -10.01 4.69
N MET A 63 1.94 -9.11 4.08
CA MET A 63 0.49 -9.27 3.89
C MET A 63 0.17 -10.43 2.95
N LEU A 64 0.95 -10.61 1.87
CA LEU A 64 0.77 -11.75 0.94
C LEU A 64 1.03 -13.08 1.65
N ILE A 65 2.09 -13.17 2.44
CA ILE A 65 2.39 -14.37 3.24
C ILE A 65 1.24 -14.64 4.22
N ALA A 66 0.75 -13.62 4.92
CA ALA A 66 -0.34 -13.77 5.88
C ALA A 66 -1.63 -14.28 5.19
N ASP A 67 -2.01 -13.70 4.05
CA ASP A 67 -3.18 -14.11 3.28
C ASP A 67 -3.01 -15.53 2.72
N GLN A 68 -1.84 -15.87 2.21
CA GLN A 68 -1.53 -17.22 1.75
C GLN A 68 -1.70 -18.24 2.87
N LYS A 69 -1.10 -18.00 4.06
CA LYS A 69 -1.19 -18.88 5.21
C LYS A 69 -2.62 -19.02 5.75
N ALA A 70 -3.42 -17.95 5.66
CA ALA A 70 -4.84 -18.00 6.01
C ALA A 70 -5.66 -18.83 5.02
N ARG A 71 -5.31 -18.82 3.73
CA ARG A 71 -6.00 -19.58 2.66
C ARG A 71 -5.62 -21.07 2.59
N GLU A 72 -4.44 -21.44 3.09
CA GLU A 72 -4.00 -22.85 3.13
C GLU A 72 -4.99 -23.73 3.90
N ILE A 73 -5.68 -23.18 4.91
CA ILE A 73 -6.70 -23.89 5.67
C ILE A 73 -8.08 -23.62 5.08
N THR A 74 -8.59 -24.56 4.34
CA THR A 74 -9.93 -24.47 3.74
C THR A 74 -11.02 -24.98 4.68
N ALA A 75 -10.76 -26.10 5.37
CA ALA A 75 -11.69 -26.73 6.29
C ALA A 75 -10.95 -27.17 7.57
N PRO A 76 -10.90 -26.31 8.60
CA PRO A 76 -10.26 -26.68 9.86
C PRO A 76 -11.04 -27.78 10.56
N THR A 77 -10.34 -28.82 11.01
CA THR A 77 -10.90 -29.94 11.78
C THR A 77 -10.55 -29.89 13.26
N SER A 78 -9.44 -29.21 13.58
CA SER A 78 -8.93 -29.04 14.94
C SER A 78 -8.37 -27.67 15.15
N GLY A 79 -8.50 -27.14 16.36
CA GLY A 79 -7.81 -25.92 16.76
C GLY A 79 -6.33 -26.18 17.08
N GLY A 80 -5.51 -25.15 16.99
CA GLY A 80 -4.08 -25.25 17.29
C GLY A 80 -3.33 -24.00 16.89
N VAL A 81 -2.02 -24.02 17.20
CA VAL A 81 -1.08 -22.98 16.83
C VAL A 81 0.01 -23.61 15.98
N GLU A 82 0.25 -23.03 14.84
CA GLU A 82 1.32 -23.42 13.93
C GLU A 82 2.22 -22.23 13.67
N SER A 83 3.50 -22.45 13.48
CA SER A 83 4.44 -21.38 13.20
C SER A 83 5.54 -21.85 12.25
N GLY A 84 6.14 -20.89 11.56
CA GLY A 84 7.24 -21.17 10.64
C GLY A 84 7.95 -19.89 10.22
N THR A 85 8.87 -20.07 9.27
CA THR A 85 9.61 -18.95 8.69
C THR A 85 9.58 -19.04 7.17
N GLU A 86 9.47 -17.88 6.51
CA GLU A 86 9.53 -17.75 5.06
C GLU A 86 10.45 -16.57 4.72
N GLY A 87 11.69 -16.88 4.30
CA GLY A 87 12.75 -15.89 4.14
C GLY A 87 13.07 -15.13 5.43
N ALA A 88 12.84 -13.83 5.41
CA ALA A 88 13.05 -12.94 6.57
C ALA A 88 11.82 -12.79 7.46
N TYR A 89 10.72 -13.47 7.12
CA TYR A 89 9.43 -13.36 7.78
C TYR A 89 9.16 -14.56 8.67
N ALA A 90 8.83 -14.32 9.94
CA ALA A 90 8.35 -15.35 10.86
C ALA A 90 6.82 -15.25 10.93
N TRP A 91 6.13 -16.35 10.68
CA TRP A 91 4.68 -16.40 10.75
C TRP A 91 4.20 -17.32 11.86
N GLU A 92 3.03 -16.98 12.40
CA GLU A 92 2.32 -17.76 13.40
C GLU A 92 0.83 -17.74 13.03
N ARG A 93 0.21 -18.94 13.02
CA ARG A 93 -1.20 -19.13 12.69
C ARG A 93 -1.89 -19.79 13.87
N GLU A 94 -2.93 -19.15 14.39
CA GLU A 94 -3.78 -19.67 15.44
C GLU A 94 -5.16 -19.99 14.88
N ILE A 95 -5.65 -21.20 15.15
CA ILE A 95 -6.96 -21.68 14.74
C ILE A 95 -7.78 -21.96 15.96
N LYS A 96 -8.93 -21.27 16.10
CA LYS A 96 -9.85 -21.39 17.24
C LYS A 96 -11.28 -21.63 16.78
N ILE A 97 -12.04 -22.34 17.58
CA ILE A 97 -13.51 -22.41 17.42
C ILE A 97 -14.10 -21.15 18.04
N VAL A 98 -14.96 -20.49 17.28
CA VAL A 98 -15.76 -19.37 17.77
C VAL A 98 -17.14 -19.90 18.17
N ALA A 99 -17.52 -19.66 19.42
CA ALA A 99 -18.87 -20.00 19.87
C ALA A 99 -19.88 -19.06 19.19
N THR A 100 -20.81 -19.63 18.47
CA THR A 100 -21.88 -18.91 17.76
C THR A 100 -23.23 -19.43 18.23
N PRO A 101 -23.76 -18.92 19.36
CA PRO A 101 -25.03 -19.39 19.91
C PRO A 101 -26.22 -19.21 18.94
N ASP A 102 -26.14 -18.23 18.04
CA ASP A 102 -27.20 -17.95 17.06
C ASP A 102 -27.25 -18.95 15.88
N LEU A 103 -26.21 -19.77 15.71
CA LEU A 103 -26.17 -20.81 14.68
C LEU A 103 -26.66 -22.19 15.18
N ASP A 104 -26.79 -22.36 16.50
CA ASP A 104 -27.36 -23.55 17.13
C ASP A 104 -28.90 -23.47 17.12
N VAL A 105 -29.50 -23.57 15.94
CA VAL A 105 -30.98 -23.65 15.83
C VAL A 105 -31.41 -25.07 16.18
N GLU A 106 -32.14 -25.20 17.28
CA GLU A 106 -32.77 -26.46 17.68
C GLU A 106 -33.58 -27.04 16.50
N GLY A 107 -33.31 -28.28 16.15
CA GLY A 107 -34.04 -29.02 15.10
C GLY A 107 -33.34 -29.11 13.74
N ARG A 108 -32.15 -28.52 13.54
CA ARG A 108 -31.36 -28.74 12.33
C ARG A 108 -30.41 -29.92 12.50
N THR A 109 -30.44 -30.84 11.53
CA THR A 109 -29.53 -31.99 11.45
C THR A 109 -28.09 -31.62 11.13
N MET A 110 -27.82 -30.42 10.70
CA MET A 110 -26.47 -29.93 10.41
C MET A 110 -26.05 -28.90 11.46
N LYS A 111 -25.03 -29.22 12.23
CA LYS A 111 -24.37 -28.29 13.14
C LYS A 111 -23.27 -27.57 12.36
N TRP A 112 -23.36 -26.27 12.24
CA TRP A 112 -22.31 -25.44 11.66
C TRP A 112 -21.31 -25.05 12.76
N ARG A 113 -20.03 -25.17 12.45
CA ARG A 113 -18.95 -24.69 13.32
C ARG A 113 -18.27 -23.53 12.66
N MET A 114 -18.07 -22.45 13.40
CA MET A 114 -17.32 -21.31 12.94
C MET A 114 -15.91 -21.38 13.52
N TRP A 115 -14.94 -21.19 12.67
CA TRP A 115 -13.53 -21.17 13.01
C TRP A 115 -12.95 -19.82 12.70
N GLU A 116 -12.17 -19.29 13.62
CA GLU A 116 -11.34 -18.13 13.43
C GLU A 116 -9.90 -18.59 13.14
N ILE A 117 -9.33 -18.08 12.09
CA ILE A 117 -7.94 -18.31 11.70
C ILE A 117 -7.26 -16.96 11.78
N ASP A 118 -6.40 -16.76 12.75
CA ASP A 118 -5.56 -15.57 12.92
C ASP A 118 -4.13 -15.89 12.46
N VAL A 119 -3.64 -15.14 11.49
CA VAL A 119 -2.27 -15.29 11.00
C VAL A 119 -1.51 -14.01 11.28
N ARG A 120 -0.42 -14.13 12.01
CA ARG A 120 0.47 -13.04 12.35
C ARG A 120 1.83 -13.24 11.70
N VAL A 121 2.28 -12.24 10.93
CA VAL A 121 3.60 -12.25 10.29
C VAL A 121 4.45 -11.14 10.88
N ARG A 122 5.65 -11.49 11.28
CA ARG A 122 6.63 -10.58 11.90
C ARG A 122 7.91 -10.54 11.08
N TRP A 123 8.49 -9.34 10.95
CA TRP A 123 9.79 -9.16 10.29
C TRP A 123 10.57 -7.98 10.87
N GLY A 124 11.87 -8.00 10.72
CA GLY A 124 12.75 -6.96 11.29
C GLY A 124 12.59 -6.81 12.79
N ASN A 125 12.85 -5.61 13.31
CA ASN A 125 12.95 -5.42 14.76
C ASN A 125 11.62 -5.27 15.51
N ARG A 126 10.49 -4.90 14.87
CA ARG A 126 9.19 -4.69 15.55
C ARG A 126 8.02 -4.57 14.57
N ARG A 127 8.19 -4.99 13.34
CA ARG A 127 7.11 -4.89 12.35
C ARG A 127 6.32 -6.17 12.34
N GLN A 128 5.01 -6.01 12.27
CA GLN A 128 4.09 -7.13 12.16
C GLN A 128 2.83 -6.75 11.39
N VAL A 129 2.21 -7.73 10.78
CA VAL A 129 0.86 -7.67 10.24
C VAL A 129 0.08 -8.85 10.79
N SER A 130 -1.24 -8.70 10.88
CA SER A 130 -2.14 -9.80 11.21
C SER A 130 -3.33 -9.80 10.25
N VAL A 131 -3.76 -11.01 9.88
CA VAL A 131 -4.93 -11.27 9.06
C VAL A 131 -5.79 -12.27 9.81
N ALA A 132 -7.02 -11.88 10.13
CA ALA A 132 -8.01 -12.77 10.72
C ALA A 132 -9.08 -13.11 9.67
N THR A 133 -9.44 -14.39 9.57
CA THR A 133 -10.51 -14.85 8.70
C THR A 133 -11.41 -15.83 9.43
N LEU A 134 -12.70 -15.82 9.08
CA LEU A 134 -13.67 -16.74 9.63
C LEU A 134 -14.01 -17.81 8.57
N ARG A 135 -14.07 -19.06 9.00
CA ARG A 135 -14.48 -20.20 8.18
C ARG A 135 -15.64 -20.93 8.83
N THR A 136 -16.67 -21.16 8.07
CA THR A 136 -17.82 -21.96 8.50
C THR A 136 -17.70 -23.33 7.87
N VAL A 137 -17.71 -24.37 8.69
CA VAL A 137 -17.64 -25.76 8.24
C VAL A 137 -18.85 -26.49 8.78
N ALA A 138 -19.52 -27.27 7.91
CA ALA A 138 -20.58 -28.17 8.37
C ALA A 138 -19.94 -29.24 9.27
N GLY A 139 -20.39 -29.32 10.51
CA GLY A 139 -19.97 -30.38 11.42
C GLY A 139 -20.60 -31.68 10.95
N ASP A 140 -19.76 -32.69 10.68
CA ASP A 140 -20.26 -34.05 10.45
C ASP A 140 -20.98 -34.49 11.71
N GLY A 141 -22.30 -34.74 11.57
CA GLY A 141 -23.15 -35.27 12.64
C GLY A 141 -22.80 -36.71 13.05
N ASP A 142 -21.59 -37.18 12.71
CA ASP A 142 -21.23 -38.60 12.80
C ASP A 142 -20.45 -38.98 14.08
N GLY A 143 -20.38 -38.09 15.07
CA GLY A 143 -19.81 -38.45 16.39
C GLY A 143 -20.65 -39.45 17.21
N ASP A 144 -21.89 -39.76 16.79
CA ASP A 144 -22.80 -40.63 17.58
C ASP A 144 -22.90 -42.09 17.04
N ARG A 145 -22.25 -42.41 15.95
CA ARG A 145 -22.32 -43.80 15.38
C ARG A 145 -21.33 -44.77 15.98
N LEU A 146 -20.48 -44.35 16.91
CA LEU A 146 -19.51 -45.23 17.58
C LEU A 146 -19.91 -45.61 19.03
N ARG A 147 -21.17 -45.43 19.41
CA ARG A 147 -21.63 -46.09 20.64
C ARG A 147 -22.06 -47.50 20.31
N PRO A 148 -21.40 -48.56 20.86
CA PRO A 148 -21.90 -49.92 20.76
C PRO A 148 -23.26 -49.95 21.46
N ARG A 149 -24.29 -50.35 20.78
CA ARG A 149 -25.57 -50.67 21.44
C ARG A 149 -25.36 -51.85 22.39
N PRO A 150 -25.96 -51.79 23.60
CA PRO A 150 -25.94 -52.90 24.52
C PRO A 150 -26.64 -54.12 24.00
#